data_2a8b699c057f90c890f36c4edf83159d
#
_entry.id   2a8b699c057f90c890f36c4edf83159d
#
_cell.length_a   1.000
_cell.length_b   1.000
_cell.length_c   1.000
_cell.angle_alpha   90.00
_cell.angle_beta   90.00
_cell.angle_gamma   90.00
#
_symmetry.space_group_name_H-M   'P 1'
#
loop_
_entity.id
_entity.type
_entity.pdbx_description
1 polymer ?
#
loop_
_entity_poly.entity_id
_entity_poly.type
_entity_poly.pdbx_seq_one_letter_code
_entity_poly.pdbx_strand_id
1 'polypeptide(L)'
;RLTNRNWNEDYNNKNYPRTGFGVSKDHNTLWMMVMEKPGMYTHEMASILRHFGAWEAAGADGGGSAQFNLGGQIINPTTEGVPRAVGNSIFLFSTAPDDSIVTEMRTISTFIRLPKYAAIKPDFLGYNQYGMLVSKQLQGVELSCDPETGYITEDGHFVCLGSGILTATFGNASLPLEIVLVDAASPKLRLDSVLLSTGWDYPIEINGELDNKQFAMLASAFTWTVDDPSICQVEDGVLKGLQNGRTTIHGTIGDITLHQIVKVEAPEHTPYLWENMIAIDNRWTMKTTTSKWNTSFAANSDGLAELYVNYTGGRAPHVTLEADSLLYSTPYAMEMRLTPQGELIEKIIFTLQRAGDNTKYAYTAQNWVADEPTNIYVDFNELFGVEDDHAIYPINLNAIKFSVATSAAKQEYRIPIEGIYLHYKGIPGQTTDVENTTQHSTAEKMLHNGQLIIIKNNKIYNILGHEITEKY
;
A
#
# COMPACT_ATOMS: atom_id res chain seq x y z
N ARG A 1 37.12 -27.53 13.28
CA ARG A 1 36.66 -28.87 13.66
C ARG A 1 35.38 -28.72 14.48
N LEU A 2 34.26 -29.24 13.97
CA LEU A 2 33.04 -29.33 14.74
C LEU A 2 33.20 -30.42 15.80
N THR A 3 33.08 -30.05 17.07
CA THR A 3 33.08 -31.00 18.18
C THR A 3 31.80 -30.83 18.95
N ASN A 4 30.92 -31.87 18.93
CA ASN A 4 29.74 -31.94 19.76
C ASN A 4 29.66 -33.33 20.39
N ARG A 5 29.52 -33.39 21.71
CA ARG A 5 29.41 -34.67 22.45
C ARG A 5 28.07 -35.37 22.24
N ASN A 6 27.03 -34.62 21.83
CA ASN A 6 25.65 -35.07 21.59
C ASN A 6 25.21 -34.75 20.16
N TRP A 7 26.02 -35.14 19.18
CA TRP A 7 25.74 -34.87 17.78
C TRP A 7 24.46 -35.60 17.36
N ASN A 8 23.37 -34.83 17.11
CA ASN A 8 22.18 -35.36 16.49
C ASN A 8 22.30 -35.11 14.98
N GLU A 9 22.56 -36.16 14.20
CA GLU A 9 22.75 -36.06 12.75
C GLU A 9 21.53 -35.47 12.07
N ASP A 10 20.34 -35.86 12.52
CA ASP A 10 19.07 -35.36 11.95
C ASP A 10 18.93 -33.82 12.09
N TYR A 11 19.29 -33.28 13.24
CA TYR A 11 19.24 -31.84 13.47
C TYR A 11 20.31 -31.09 12.67
N ASN A 12 21.53 -31.60 12.62
CA ASN A 12 22.67 -30.94 11.99
C ASN A 12 22.67 -31.05 10.46
N ASN A 13 22.06 -32.12 9.94
CA ASN A 13 21.97 -32.44 8.52
C ASN A 13 20.62 -32.10 7.87
N LYS A 14 19.93 -31.10 8.40
CA LYS A 14 18.69 -30.52 7.80
C LYS A 14 18.83 -29.03 7.63
N ASN A 15 18.16 -28.52 6.59
CA ASN A 15 17.89 -27.09 6.50
C ASN A 15 16.98 -26.68 7.65
N TYR A 16 17.50 -25.88 8.56
CA TYR A 16 16.80 -25.46 9.76
C TYR A 16 17.18 -24.02 10.12
N PRO A 17 16.25 -23.20 10.63
CA PRO A 17 16.60 -21.91 11.19
C PRO A 17 17.68 -22.05 12.27
N ARG A 18 18.71 -21.21 12.23
CA ARG A 18 19.88 -21.36 13.08
C ARG A 18 20.31 -20.06 13.67
N THR A 19 20.93 -20.17 14.86
CA THR A 19 21.61 -19.06 15.53
C THR A 19 23.06 -19.47 15.77
N GLY A 20 24.00 -18.57 15.45
CA GLY A 20 25.43 -18.83 15.59
C GLY A 20 26.20 -17.60 16.03
N PHE A 21 27.33 -17.86 16.66
CA PHE A 21 28.26 -16.85 17.12
C PHE A 21 29.67 -17.23 16.66
N GLY A 22 30.48 -16.23 16.32
CA GLY A 22 31.87 -16.42 15.94
C GLY A 22 32.73 -15.34 16.53
N VAL A 23 33.95 -15.67 16.92
CA VAL A 23 34.92 -14.75 17.49
C VAL A 23 36.21 -14.77 16.68
N SER A 24 36.78 -13.59 16.40
CA SER A 24 38.09 -13.48 15.75
C SER A 24 39.23 -14.02 16.63
N LYS A 25 40.40 -14.33 16.01
CA LYS A 25 41.53 -14.88 16.70
C LYS A 25 42.13 -13.92 17.79
N ASP A 26 42.00 -12.63 17.55
CA ASP A 26 42.44 -11.57 18.48
C ASP A 26 41.35 -11.19 19.49
N HIS A 27 40.18 -11.81 19.42
CA HIS A 27 39.00 -11.62 20.27
C HIS A 27 38.42 -10.19 20.20
N ASN A 28 38.72 -9.42 19.16
CA ASN A 28 38.24 -8.06 18.99
C ASN A 28 36.95 -7.95 18.16
N THR A 29 36.57 -9.05 17.49
CA THR A 29 35.38 -9.07 16.64
C THR A 29 34.50 -10.24 17.04
N LEU A 30 33.23 -9.96 17.30
CA LEU A 30 32.18 -10.95 17.51
C LEU A 30 31.18 -10.88 16.35
N TRP A 31 30.94 -11.99 15.69
CA TRP A 31 29.85 -12.16 14.73
C TRP A 31 28.68 -12.84 15.41
N MET A 32 27.48 -12.28 15.19
CA MET A 32 26.22 -12.87 15.58
C MET A 32 25.43 -13.13 14.30
N MET A 33 24.92 -14.35 14.14
CA MET A 33 24.25 -14.78 12.92
C MET A 33 22.93 -15.44 13.29
N VAL A 34 21.87 -15.05 12.62
CA VAL A 34 20.59 -15.75 12.60
C VAL A 34 20.25 -16.10 11.15
N MET A 35 19.75 -17.32 10.94
CA MET A 35 19.22 -17.76 9.66
C MET A 35 17.76 -18.16 9.83
N GLU A 36 16.91 -17.52 9.04
CA GLU A 36 15.46 -17.77 8.97
C GLU A 36 15.12 -18.96 8.05
N LYS A 37 13.86 -19.27 7.91
CA LYS A 37 13.40 -20.29 6.94
C LYS A 37 13.81 -19.92 5.50
N PRO A 38 14.19 -20.92 4.68
CA PRO A 38 14.19 -22.39 4.93
C PRO A 38 15.30 -22.88 5.85
N GLY A 39 16.21 -22.02 6.30
CA GLY A 39 17.33 -22.37 7.15
C GLY A 39 18.59 -22.81 6.38
N MET A 40 19.53 -23.41 7.09
CA MET A 40 20.77 -23.94 6.52
C MET A 40 21.28 -25.14 7.34
N TYR A 41 22.22 -25.89 6.76
CA TYR A 41 22.97 -26.91 7.48
C TYR A 41 23.93 -26.29 8.48
N THR A 42 24.24 -27.02 9.56
CA THR A 42 25.20 -26.53 10.58
C THR A 42 26.60 -26.26 10.01
N HIS A 43 27.06 -27.10 9.07
CA HIS A 43 28.36 -26.92 8.43
C HIS A 43 28.41 -25.70 7.50
N GLU A 44 27.29 -25.33 6.88
CA GLU A 44 27.19 -24.12 6.06
C GLU A 44 27.31 -22.87 6.96
N MET A 45 26.59 -22.83 8.09
CA MET A 45 26.71 -21.77 9.07
C MET A 45 28.17 -21.61 9.57
N ALA A 46 28.82 -22.72 9.88
CA ALA A 46 30.23 -22.70 10.28
C ALA A 46 31.15 -22.19 9.18
N SER A 47 30.87 -22.53 7.91
CA SER A 47 31.62 -22.07 6.75
C SER A 47 31.46 -20.56 6.54
N ILE A 48 30.26 -20.04 6.71
CA ILE A 48 29.98 -18.60 6.60
C ILE A 48 30.71 -17.83 7.71
N LEU A 49 30.58 -18.24 8.97
CA LEU A 49 31.27 -17.60 10.06
C LEU A 49 32.83 -17.60 9.86
N ARG A 50 33.35 -18.73 9.36
CA ARG A 50 34.78 -18.84 9.01
C ARG A 50 35.14 -17.91 7.86
N HIS A 51 34.30 -17.77 6.86
CA HIS A 51 34.55 -16.84 5.73
C HIS A 51 34.67 -15.40 6.21
N PHE A 52 33.81 -15.00 7.16
CA PHE A 52 33.90 -13.68 7.81
C PHE A 52 35.09 -13.52 8.77
N GLY A 53 35.88 -14.54 9.00
CA GLY A 53 37.10 -14.45 9.79
C GLY A 53 36.96 -14.99 11.24
N ALA A 54 35.88 -15.67 11.58
CA ALA A 54 35.73 -16.31 12.87
C ALA A 54 36.80 -17.41 13.04
N TRP A 55 37.55 -17.33 14.14
CA TRP A 55 38.52 -18.34 14.57
C TRP A 55 37.87 -19.46 15.38
N GLU A 56 37.00 -19.07 16.29
CA GLU A 56 36.12 -19.95 17.06
C GLU A 56 34.68 -19.61 16.80
N ALA A 57 33.81 -20.64 16.77
CA ALA A 57 32.39 -20.46 16.57
C ALA A 57 31.57 -21.46 17.39
N ALA A 58 30.37 -21.05 17.76
CA ALA A 58 29.38 -21.87 18.43
C ALA A 58 27.98 -21.67 17.82
N GLY A 59 27.20 -22.75 17.77
CA GLY A 59 25.79 -22.69 17.47
C GLY A 59 24.97 -22.60 18.77
N ALA A 60 23.91 -21.81 18.75
CA ALA A 60 22.87 -21.81 19.77
C ALA A 60 21.63 -22.55 19.28
N ASP A 61 20.55 -22.52 20.06
CA ASP A 61 19.27 -23.11 19.68
C ASP A 61 18.72 -22.51 18.38
N GLY A 62 17.96 -23.32 17.65
CA GLY A 62 17.42 -22.98 16.34
C GLY A 62 15.90 -23.09 16.27
N GLY A 63 15.37 -23.21 15.04
CA GLY A 63 13.93 -23.30 14.84
C GLY A 63 13.19 -22.06 15.29
N GLY A 64 12.14 -22.23 16.06
CA GLY A 64 11.34 -21.13 16.62
C GLY A 64 12.10 -20.25 17.63
N SER A 65 13.22 -20.74 18.17
CA SER A 65 14.11 -19.98 19.09
C SER A 65 15.12 -19.10 18.37
N ALA A 66 15.27 -19.21 17.04
CA ALA A 66 16.18 -18.40 16.25
C ALA A 66 15.60 -16.97 16.13
N GLN A 67 16.03 -16.09 17.01
CA GLN A 67 15.59 -14.71 17.10
C GLN A 67 16.77 -13.78 17.30
N PHE A 68 16.77 -12.65 16.59
CA PHE A 68 17.76 -11.58 16.73
C PHE A 68 17.03 -10.28 17.09
N ASN A 69 17.30 -9.77 18.27
CA ASN A 69 16.75 -8.51 18.75
C ASN A 69 17.78 -7.39 18.63
N LEU A 70 17.40 -6.30 17.99
CA LEU A 70 18.20 -5.09 17.88
C LEU A 70 17.38 -3.90 18.35
N GLY A 71 17.86 -3.22 19.40
CA GLY A 71 17.18 -2.04 19.93
C GLY A 71 15.75 -2.29 20.42
N GLY A 72 15.49 -3.50 20.96
CA GLY A 72 14.16 -3.89 21.46
C GLY A 72 13.22 -4.50 20.40
N GLN A 73 13.66 -4.57 19.15
CA GLN A 73 12.86 -5.14 18.05
C GLN A 73 13.49 -6.42 17.53
N ILE A 74 12.67 -7.44 17.26
CA ILE A 74 13.11 -8.65 16.56
C ILE A 74 13.18 -8.32 15.08
N ILE A 75 14.40 -8.44 14.50
CA ILE A 75 14.68 -8.01 13.12
C ILE A 75 14.61 -9.13 12.10
N ASN A 76 14.50 -10.39 12.51
CA ASN A 76 14.30 -11.52 11.61
C ASN A 76 12.88 -12.04 11.68
N PRO A 77 12.29 -12.51 10.56
CA PRO A 77 11.02 -13.24 10.58
C PRO A 77 11.11 -14.46 11.49
N THR A 78 10.19 -14.58 12.43
CA THR A 78 10.16 -15.73 13.33
C THR A 78 9.56 -16.95 12.64
N THR A 79 10.09 -18.12 12.94
CA THR A 79 9.67 -19.39 12.31
C THR A 79 8.18 -19.69 12.47
N GLU A 80 7.57 -19.20 13.55
CA GLU A 80 6.18 -19.46 13.94
C GLU A 80 5.26 -18.23 13.72
N GLY A 81 5.78 -17.16 13.09
CA GLY A 81 5.03 -15.91 12.87
C GLY A 81 4.95 -15.03 14.10
N VAL A 82 5.19 -15.57 15.29
CA VAL A 82 5.26 -14.82 16.57
C VAL A 82 6.56 -15.16 17.30
N PRO A 83 7.13 -14.24 18.08
CA PRO A 83 8.31 -14.50 18.89
C PRO A 83 8.03 -15.59 19.94
N ARG A 84 8.92 -16.58 20.01
CA ARG A 84 8.84 -17.62 21.06
C ARG A 84 9.54 -17.11 22.32
N ALA A 85 8.99 -17.41 23.48
CA ALA A 85 9.70 -17.23 24.76
C ALA A 85 10.90 -18.18 24.81
N VAL A 86 12.09 -17.63 25.10
CA VAL A 86 13.36 -18.35 25.24
C VAL A 86 13.87 -18.23 26.67
N GLY A 87 14.50 -19.30 27.18
CA GLY A 87 14.95 -19.36 28.56
C GLY A 87 16.22 -18.54 28.84
N ASN A 88 17.00 -18.22 27.81
CA ASN A 88 18.23 -17.43 27.91
C ASN A 88 18.53 -16.71 26.61
N SER A 89 19.38 -15.68 26.69
CA SER A 89 19.80 -14.88 25.53
C SER A 89 21.23 -14.36 25.77
N ILE A 90 21.92 -14.04 24.68
CA ILE A 90 23.19 -13.31 24.73
C ILE A 90 22.89 -11.84 24.46
N PHE A 91 23.28 -10.95 25.36
CA PHE A 91 23.10 -9.52 25.23
C PHE A 91 24.46 -8.86 24.98
N LEU A 92 24.47 -7.93 24.02
CA LEU A 92 25.58 -7.01 23.78
C LEU A 92 25.13 -5.61 24.16
N PHE A 93 25.92 -4.93 24.96
CA PHE A 93 25.71 -3.55 25.32
C PHE A 93 26.91 -2.72 24.84
N SER A 94 26.64 -1.62 24.16
CA SER A 94 27.68 -0.66 23.85
C SER A 94 28.07 0.10 25.12
N THR A 95 29.37 0.28 25.34
CA THR A 95 29.92 1.17 26.36
C THR A 95 30.43 2.48 25.76
N ALA A 96 30.21 2.69 24.46
CA ALA A 96 30.57 3.93 23.79
C ALA A 96 29.71 5.09 24.36
N PRO A 97 30.26 6.30 24.47
CA PRO A 97 29.51 7.49 24.81
C PRO A 97 28.37 7.72 23.77
N ASP A 98 27.28 8.34 24.22
CA ASP A 98 26.25 8.82 23.32
C ASP A 98 26.81 9.88 22.37
N ASP A 99 26.76 9.62 21.08
CA ASP A 99 27.28 10.50 20.04
C ASP A 99 26.34 10.40 18.83
N SER A 100 25.69 11.51 18.50
CA SER A 100 24.74 11.63 17.38
C SER A 100 25.39 12.16 16.09
N ILE A 101 26.72 12.38 16.09
CA ILE A 101 27.42 12.90 14.91
C ILE A 101 27.73 11.75 13.97
N VAL A 102 27.19 11.82 12.73
CA VAL A 102 27.53 10.86 11.68
C VAL A 102 28.90 11.16 11.13
N THR A 103 29.81 10.19 11.23
CA THR A 103 31.19 10.24 10.72
C THR A 103 31.49 9.21 9.64
N GLU A 104 30.63 8.21 9.49
CA GLU A 104 30.76 7.14 8.51
C GLU A 104 29.38 6.86 7.86
N MET A 105 29.37 6.60 6.56
CA MET A 105 28.21 6.14 5.82
C MET A 105 28.39 4.69 5.39
N ARG A 106 27.32 3.93 5.40
CA ARG A 106 27.25 2.58 4.83
C ARG A 106 25.98 2.40 4.00
N THR A 107 26.04 1.49 3.05
CA THR A 107 24.89 1.04 2.25
C THR A 107 24.90 -0.48 2.14
N ILE A 108 23.81 -1.08 1.66
CA ILE A 108 23.68 -2.53 1.53
C ILE A 108 24.73 -3.11 0.57
N SER A 109 25.04 -2.38 -0.51
CA SER A 109 26.04 -2.80 -1.49
C SER A 109 26.76 -1.59 -2.08
N THR A 110 28.08 -1.67 -2.13
CA THR A 110 28.93 -0.71 -2.86
C THR A 110 29.24 -1.16 -4.28
N PHE A 111 28.75 -2.33 -4.69
CA PHE A 111 28.86 -2.87 -6.04
C PHE A 111 27.45 -3.02 -6.64
N ILE A 112 27.17 -2.25 -7.70
CA ILE A 112 25.83 -2.10 -8.25
C ILE A 112 25.87 -2.38 -9.75
N ARG A 113 25.12 -3.37 -10.20
CA ARG A 113 24.97 -3.71 -11.63
C ARG A 113 23.68 -3.07 -12.15
N LEU A 114 23.79 -2.26 -13.18
CA LEU A 114 22.66 -1.54 -13.79
C LEU A 114 22.71 -1.64 -15.32
N PRO A 115 21.57 -1.79 -15.98
CA PRO A 115 21.50 -1.55 -17.42
C PRO A 115 21.52 -0.04 -17.70
N LYS A 116 21.84 0.28 -18.95
CA LYS A 116 21.82 1.67 -19.42
C LYS A 116 20.44 2.30 -19.22
N TYR A 117 20.42 3.54 -18.75
CA TYR A 117 19.25 4.33 -18.41
C TYR A 117 18.46 3.86 -17.17
N ALA A 118 18.87 2.80 -16.49
CA ALA A 118 18.27 2.45 -15.19
C ALA A 118 18.55 3.53 -14.16
N ALA A 119 17.57 3.79 -13.32
CA ALA A 119 17.62 4.79 -12.26
C ALA A 119 17.58 4.12 -10.88
N ILE A 120 18.38 4.62 -9.97
CA ILE A 120 18.38 4.20 -8.56
C ILE A 120 18.48 5.41 -7.66
N LYS A 121 17.91 5.28 -6.46
CA LYS A 121 18.13 6.20 -5.33
C LYS A 121 18.72 5.38 -4.18
N PRO A 122 20.06 5.36 -4.03
CA PRO A 122 20.70 4.55 -2.99
C PRO A 122 20.32 5.02 -1.59
N ASP A 123 20.04 4.07 -0.69
CA ASP A 123 19.80 4.34 0.72
C ASP A 123 21.10 4.22 1.51
N PHE A 124 21.28 5.12 2.48
CA PHE A 124 22.48 5.18 3.32
C PHE A 124 22.12 5.11 4.78
N LEU A 125 22.95 4.40 5.54
CA LEU A 125 22.93 4.33 6.98
C LEU A 125 24.04 5.26 7.53
N GLY A 126 23.75 6.01 8.56
CA GLY A 126 24.72 6.88 9.22
C GLY A 126 25.25 6.26 10.52
N TYR A 127 26.58 6.22 10.67
CA TYR A 127 27.25 5.73 11.87
C TYR A 127 28.15 6.81 12.49
N ASN A 128 28.28 6.82 13.83
CA ASN A 128 29.19 7.71 14.52
C ASN A 128 30.61 7.12 14.55
N GLN A 129 31.56 7.87 15.13
CA GLN A 129 32.97 7.47 15.28
C GLN A 129 33.18 6.17 16.07
N TYR A 130 32.20 5.74 16.85
CA TYR A 130 32.21 4.50 17.60
C TYR A 130 31.56 3.33 16.86
N GLY A 131 31.16 3.52 15.59
CA GLY A 131 30.45 2.51 14.79
C GLY A 131 29.02 2.26 15.23
N MET A 132 28.42 3.15 16.04
CA MET A 132 27.03 3.07 16.44
C MET A 132 26.14 3.65 15.36
N LEU A 133 25.01 2.97 15.06
CA LEU A 133 24.01 3.44 14.11
C LEU A 133 23.31 4.68 14.66
N VAL A 134 23.46 5.82 13.98
CA VAL A 134 22.84 7.10 14.30
C VAL A 134 21.58 7.32 13.45
N SER A 135 21.64 6.94 12.17
CA SER A 135 20.51 7.10 11.25
C SER A 135 20.28 5.85 10.43
N LYS A 136 19.05 5.35 10.42
CA LYS A 136 18.60 4.22 9.56
C LYS A 136 18.33 4.65 8.12
N GLN A 137 18.15 5.95 7.89
CA GLN A 137 17.93 6.56 6.59
C GLN A 137 18.57 7.95 6.61
N LEU A 138 19.81 8.02 6.18
CA LEU A 138 20.60 9.25 6.21
C LEU A 138 20.11 10.20 5.12
N GLN A 139 19.62 11.36 5.51
CA GLN A 139 19.17 12.42 4.60
C GLN A 139 20.30 13.40 4.32
N GLY A 140 20.22 14.10 3.19
CA GLY A 140 21.20 15.12 2.82
C GLY A 140 22.52 14.53 2.28
N VAL A 141 22.52 13.30 1.81
CA VAL A 141 23.65 12.71 1.07
C VAL A 141 23.67 13.27 -0.34
N GLU A 142 24.80 13.82 -0.73
CA GLU A 142 25.06 14.32 -2.08
C GLU A 142 25.70 13.23 -2.93
N LEU A 143 25.21 13.06 -4.15
CA LEU A 143 25.74 12.11 -5.14
C LEU A 143 26.50 12.87 -6.23
N SER A 144 27.60 12.29 -6.70
CA SER A 144 28.37 12.80 -7.84
C SER A 144 29.02 11.66 -8.64
N CYS A 145 29.15 11.84 -9.95
CA CYS A 145 29.83 10.89 -10.82
C CYS A 145 30.36 11.60 -12.06
N ASP A 146 31.24 10.90 -12.82
CA ASP A 146 31.63 11.36 -14.15
C ASP A 146 30.46 11.31 -15.13
N PRO A 147 30.33 12.25 -16.08
CA PRO A 147 29.23 12.26 -17.07
C PRO A 147 29.12 11.01 -17.94
N GLU A 148 30.21 10.28 -18.14
CA GLU A 148 30.20 9.00 -18.86
C GLU A 148 29.61 7.87 -18.03
N THR A 149 29.68 7.96 -16.69
CA THR A 149 29.07 6.98 -15.76
C THR A 149 27.57 7.21 -15.66
N GLY A 150 27.13 8.47 -15.64
CA GLY A 150 25.72 8.82 -15.53
C GLY A 150 25.50 10.27 -15.12
N TYR A 151 24.30 10.55 -14.65
CA TYR A 151 23.92 11.86 -14.11
C TYR A 151 22.98 11.72 -12.93
N ILE A 152 22.90 12.79 -12.13
CA ILE A 152 22.01 12.87 -10.99
C ILE A 152 20.84 13.81 -11.32
N THR A 153 19.62 13.36 -11.07
CA THR A 153 18.41 14.16 -11.27
C THR A 153 18.19 15.13 -10.10
N GLU A 154 17.34 16.14 -10.26
CA GLU A 154 17.02 17.11 -9.21
C GLU A 154 16.43 16.47 -7.95
N ASP A 155 15.68 15.37 -8.10
CA ASP A 155 15.09 14.60 -7.00
C ASP A 155 16.05 13.55 -6.40
N GLY A 156 17.31 13.53 -6.87
CA GLY A 156 18.41 12.74 -6.29
C GLY A 156 18.51 11.30 -6.77
N HIS A 157 17.93 10.95 -7.92
CA HIS A 157 18.18 9.66 -8.57
C HIS A 157 19.49 9.70 -9.39
N PHE A 158 20.27 8.63 -9.32
CA PHE A 158 21.33 8.37 -10.26
C PHE A 158 20.81 7.60 -11.46
N VAL A 159 21.08 8.09 -12.68
CA VAL A 159 20.74 7.43 -13.95
C VAL A 159 22.02 6.91 -14.59
N CYS A 160 22.07 5.61 -14.86
CA CYS A 160 23.26 4.93 -15.39
C CYS A 160 23.41 5.16 -16.91
N LEU A 161 24.58 5.61 -17.35
CA LEU A 161 24.98 5.68 -18.76
C LEU A 161 26.14 4.74 -19.09
N GLY A 162 26.98 4.41 -18.10
CA GLY A 162 28.17 3.59 -18.25
C GLY A 162 28.69 3.05 -16.93
N SER A 163 29.76 2.26 -17.00
CA SER A 163 30.47 1.80 -15.81
C SER A 163 31.36 2.90 -15.26
N GLY A 164 31.50 2.96 -13.91
CA GLY A 164 32.33 3.95 -13.25
C GLY A 164 32.07 4.02 -11.75
N ILE A 165 32.41 5.14 -11.14
CA ILE A 165 32.21 5.37 -9.71
C ILE A 165 31.13 6.43 -9.49
N LEU A 166 30.14 6.08 -8.69
CA LEU A 166 29.19 6.99 -8.09
C LEU A 166 29.65 7.28 -6.66
N THR A 167 29.97 8.52 -6.37
CA THR A 167 30.46 8.94 -5.05
C THR A 167 29.31 9.54 -4.25
N ALA A 168 29.07 9.00 -3.07
CA ALA A 168 28.16 9.56 -2.08
C ALA A 168 28.96 10.34 -1.03
N THR A 169 28.52 11.56 -0.67
CA THR A 169 29.18 12.40 0.34
C THR A 169 28.18 12.90 1.38
N PHE A 170 28.59 12.93 2.63
CA PHE A 170 27.83 13.52 3.74
C PHE A 170 28.79 14.13 4.75
N GLY A 171 28.82 15.46 4.85
CA GLY A 171 29.82 16.16 5.64
C GLY A 171 31.25 15.80 5.16
N ASN A 172 32.05 15.22 6.05
CA ASN A 172 33.42 14.75 5.71
C ASN A 172 33.48 13.27 5.32
N ALA A 173 32.34 12.55 5.39
CA ALA A 173 32.29 11.14 5.01
C ALA A 173 32.09 11.02 3.48
N SER A 174 32.81 10.09 2.85
CA SER A 174 32.72 9.78 1.44
C SER A 174 32.65 8.26 1.23
N LEU A 175 31.76 7.81 0.38
CA LEU A 175 31.57 6.38 0.07
C LEU A 175 31.51 6.20 -1.46
N PRO A 176 32.50 5.54 -2.08
CA PRO A 176 32.43 5.19 -3.48
C PRO A 176 31.54 3.97 -3.70
N LEU A 177 30.69 4.03 -4.71
CA LEU A 177 29.85 2.95 -5.20
C LEU A 177 30.32 2.58 -6.60
N GLU A 178 30.71 1.34 -6.81
CA GLU A 178 31.13 0.85 -8.13
C GLU A 178 29.90 0.52 -8.98
N ILE A 179 29.71 1.23 -10.07
CA ILE A 179 28.65 1.01 -11.04
C ILE A 179 29.20 0.16 -12.18
N VAL A 180 28.54 -0.94 -12.47
CA VAL A 180 28.88 -1.83 -13.59
C VAL A 180 27.72 -1.87 -14.57
N LEU A 181 27.96 -1.35 -15.77
CA LEU A 181 27.00 -1.43 -16.87
C LEU A 181 26.84 -2.89 -17.31
N VAL A 182 25.61 -3.33 -17.45
CA VAL A 182 25.26 -4.69 -17.89
C VAL A 182 24.13 -4.66 -18.89
N ASP A 183 24.07 -5.68 -19.75
CA ASP A 183 22.93 -5.88 -20.63
C ASP A 183 21.75 -6.44 -19.84
N ALA A 184 20.56 -5.96 -20.15
CA ALA A 184 19.31 -6.42 -19.55
C ALA A 184 18.23 -6.61 -20.61
N ALA A 185 17.15 -7.30 -20.26
CA ALA A 185 15.95 -7.36 -21.08
C ALA A 185 15.39 -5.94 -21.30
N SER A 186 14.76 -5.73 -22.47
CA SER A 186 14.12 -4.44 -22.78
C SER A 186 13.10 -4.07 -21.70
N PRO A 187 13.13 -2.83 -21.21
CA PRO A 187 12.16 -2.35 -20.22
C PRO A 187 10.75 -2.33 -20.82
N LYS A 188 9.76 -2.35 -19.94
CA LYS A 188 8.33 -2.31 -20.29
C LYS A 188 7.62 -1.27 -19.46
N LEU A 189 6.58 -0.70 -20.03
CA LEU A 189 5.60 0.06 -19.26
C LEU A 189 4.87 -0.87 -18.27
N ARG A 190 4.59 -0.39 -17.07
CA ARG A 190 3.79 -1.14 -16.09
C ARG A 190 2.41 -1.49 -16.63
N LEU A 191 1.81 -0.56 -17.39
CA LEU A 191 0.51 -0.73 -18.05
C LEU A 191 0.68 -0.52 -19.56
N ASP A 192 0.26 -1.48 -20.38
CA ASP A 192 0.23 -1.34 -21.83
C ASP A 192 -0.87 -0.35 -22.29
N SER A 193 -1.92 -0.21 -21.48
CA SER A 193 -2.98 0.77 -21.66
C SER A 193 -3.38 1.37 -20.33
N VAL A 194 -3.73 2.65 -20.32
CA VAL A 194 -4.15 3.39 -19.14
C VAL A 194 -5.50 4.07 -19.39
N LEU A 195 -6.37 4.00 -18.38
CA LEU A 195 -7.63 4.73 -18.34
C LEU A 195 -7.47 5.91 -17.38
N LEU A 196 -7.84 7.09 -17.83
CA LEU A 196 -7.72 8.35 -17.07
C LEU A 196 -9.03 9.13 -17.06
N SER A 197 -9.26 9.90 -16.01
CA SER A 197 -10.11 11.10 -16.07
C SER A 197 -9.27 12.36 -16.30
N THR A 198 -9.91 13.43 -16.73
CA THR A 198 -9.25 14.74 -16.81
C THR A 198 -8.85 15.22 -15.42
N GLY A 199 -7.73 15.96 -15.34
CA GLY A 199 -7.25 16.58 -14.10
C GLY A 199 -6.61 15.61 -13.08
N TRP A 200 -6.43 14.35 -13.44
CA TRP A 200 -5.71 13.38 -12.64
C TRP A 200 -4.39 12.98 -13.30
N ASP A 201 -3.30 13.28 -12.63
CA ASP A 201 -1.95 12.98 -13.09
C ASP A 201 -1.64 11.48 -12.95
N TYR A 202 -1.04 10.89 -13.98
CA TYR A 202 -0.56 9.51 -13.98
C TYR A 202 0.95 9.49 -14.20
N PRO A 203 1.76 9.21 -13.17
CA PRO A 203 3.18 8.97 -13.33
C PRO A 203 3.42 7.72 -14.18
N ILE A 204 4.11 7.85 -15.30
CA ILE A 204 4.43 6.73 -16.18
C ILE A 204 5.50 5.87 -15.52
N GLU A 205 5.19 4.60 -15.26
CA GLU A 205 6.11 3.66 -14.65
C GLU A 205 6.74 2.75 -15.71
N ILE A 206 8.09 2.72 -15.75
CA ILE A 206 8.88 1.91 -16.67
C ILE A 206 9.77 1.00 -15.85
N ASN A 207 9.60 -0.31 -16.02
CA ASN A 207 10.31 -1.32 -15.26
C ASN A 207 10.98 -2.31 -16.20
N GLY A 208 12.08 -2.91 -15.75
CA GLY A 208 12.75 -4.02 -16.39
C GLY A 208 13.23 -5.03 -15.37
N GLU A 209 13.83 -6.12 -15.86
CA GLU A 209 14.35 -7.20 -15.03
C GLU A 209 15.81 -7.50 -15.36
N LEU A 210 16.62 -7.61 -14.32
CA LEU A 210 18.02 -8.04 -14.38
C LEU A 210 18.28 -9.05 -13.25
N ASP A 211 18.71 -10.27 -13.60
CA ASP A 211 19.04 -11.33 -12.64
C ASP A 211 17.89 -11.60 -11.63
N ASN A 212 16.65 -11.65 -12.11
CA ASN A 212 15.43 -11.79 -11.32
C ASN A 212 15.17 -10.62 -10.31
N LYS A 213 15.80 -9.48 -10.54
CA LYS A 213 15.55 -8.25 -9.76
C LYS A 213 14.97 -7.19 -10.67
N GLN A 214 14.00 -6.46 -10.16
CA GLN A 214 13.40 -5.33 -10.86
C GLN A 214 14.36 -4.14 -10.85
N PHE A 215 14.42 -3.41 -11.97
CA PHE A 215 14.97 -2.07 -12.05
C PHE A 215 13.94 -1.12 -12.65
N ALA A 216 14.02 0.15 -12.30
CA ALA A 216 13.17 1.19 -12.84
C ALA A 216 13.95 2.10 -13.80
N MET A 217 13.22 2.74 -14.71
CA MET A 217 13.72 3.85 -15.52
C MET A 217 12.85 5.07 -15.30
N LEU A 218 13.45 6.25 -15.30
CA LEU A 218 12.70 7.49 -15.12
C LEU A 218 11.97 7.86 -16.40
N ALA A 219 10.67 7.99 -16.35
CA ALA A 219 9.87 8.42 -17.49
C ALA A 219 10.23 9.85 -17.94
N SER A 220 10.70 10.71 -17.03
CA SER A 220 11.21 12.05 -17.32
C SER A 220 12.48 12.06 -18.19
N ALA A 221 13.23 10.94 -18.22
CA ALA A 221 14.40 10.82 -19.09
C ALA A 221 14.05 10.48 -20.54
N PHE A 222 12.81 10.07 -20.82
CA PHE A 222 12.34 9.75 -22.16
C PHE A 222 11.82 10.99 -22.88
N THR A 223 12.02 11.02 -24.20
CA THR A 223 11.31 11.96 -25.07
C THR A 223 9.95 11.36 -25.42
N TRP A 224 8.88 12.05 -25.04
CA TRP A 224 7.51 11.61 -25.28
C TRP A 224 6.86 12.35 -26.44
N THR A 225 6.14 11.63 -27.28
CA THR A 225 5.25 12.15 -28.31
C THR A 225 3.85 11.54 -28.17
N VAL A 226 2.84 12.28 -28.60
CA VAL A 226 1.42 11.91 -28.50
C VAL A 226 0.81 12.00 -29.88
N ASP A 227 0.12 10.94 -30.35
CA ASP A 227 -0.53 10.93 -31.67
C ASP A 227 -1.62 12.00 -31.79
N ASP A 228 -2.42 12.18 -30.75
CA ASP A 228 -3.40 13.27 -30.67
C ASP A 228 -3.21 14.06 -29.34
N PRO A 229 -2.47 15.18 -29.40
CA PRO A 229 -2.17 15.98 -28.21
C PRO A 229 -3.38 16.75 -27.67
N SER A 230 -4.54 16.72 -28.32
CA SER A 230 -5.77 17.28 -27.77
C SER A 230 -6.36 16.38 -26.68
N ILE A 231 -6.05 15.06 -26.68
CA ILE A 231 -6.60 14.07 -25.77
C ILE A 231 -5.79 13.99 -24.48
N CYS A 232 -4.46 13.99 -24.60
CA CYS A 232 -3.56 13.96 -23.44
C CYS A 232 -2.21 14.62 -23.78
N GLN A 233 -1.46 14.93 -22.72
CA GLN A 233 -0.07 15.39 -22.82
C GLN A 233 0.80 14.65 -21.81
N VAL A 234 2.12 14.65 -22.06
CA VAL A 234 3.13 14.12 -21.12
C VAL A 234 4.11 15.22 -20.79
N GLU A 235 4.26 15.55 -19.52
CA GLU A 235 5.23 16.49 -18.98
C GLU A 235 6.04 15.81 -17.89
N ASP A 236 7.38 15.85 -17.99
CA ASP A 236 8.30 15.27 -17.01
C ASP A 236 7.97 13.79 -16.62
N GLY A 237 7.51 13.00 -17.60
CA GLY A 237 7.13 11.61 -17.37
C GLY A 237 5.77 11.42 -16.69
N VAL A 238 4.98 12.49 -16.55
CA VAL A 238 3.62 12.46 -16.02
C VAL A 238 2.61 12.66 -17.14
N LEU A 239 1.70 11.72 -17.31
CA LEU A 239 0.62 11.76 -18.28
C LEU A 239 -0.59 12.47 -17.69
N LYS A 240 -1.14 13.44 -18.44
CA LYS A 240 -2.31 14.24 -18.07
C LYS A 240 -3.41 14.06 -19.12
N GLY A 241 -4.62 13.67 -18.68
CA GLY A 241 -5.81 13.65 -19.52
C GLY A 241 -6.36 15.07 -19.75
N LEU A 242 -6.69 15.42 -21.00
CA LEU A 242 -7.20 16.74 -21.38
C LEU A 242 -8.66 16.72 -21.81
N GLN A 243 -9.04 15.79 -22.67
CA GLN A 243 -10.42 15.61 -23.13
C GLN A 243 -10.72 14.13 -23.46
N ASN A 244 -11.98 13.79 -23.47
CA ASN A 244 -12.44 12.44 -23.77
C ASN A 244 -11.99 11.99 -25.16
N GLY A 245 -11.40 10.80 -25.21
CA GLY A 245 -10.89 10.21 -26.45
C GLY A 245 -9.93 9.07 -26.21
N ARG A 246 -9.32 8.61 -27.30
CA ARG A 246 -8.30 7.55 -27.29
C ARG A 246 -7.14 7.95 -28.17
N THR A 247 -5.93 7.82 -27.66
CA THR A 247 -4.69 8.12 -28.38
C THR A 247 -3.59 7.15 -27.98
N THR A 248 -2.41 7.27 -28.60
CA THR A 248 -1.20 6.52 -28.22
C THR A 248 -0.10 7.50 -27.87
N ILE A 249 0.64 7.21 -26.82
CA ILE A 249 1.89 7.91 -26.51
C ILE A 249 3.09 7.04 -26.85
N HIS A 250 4.18 7.66 -27.25
CA HIS A 250 5.42 7.02 -27.63
C HIS A 250 6.57 7.62 -26.84
N GLY A 251 7.29 6.78 -26.08
CA GLY A 251 8.47 7.19 -25.32
C GLY A 251 9.74 6.64 -25.97
N THR A 252 10.76 7.46 -26.15
CA THR A 252 12.04 7.07 -26.72
C THR A 252 13.21 7.54 -25.87
N ILE A 253 14.20 6.66 -25.68
CA ILE A 253 15.50 6.99 -25.10
C ILE A 253 16.57 6.09 -25.71
N GLY A 254 17.55 6.65 -26.40
CA GLY A 254 18.52 5.86 -27.16
C GLY A 254 17.82 4.92 -28.15
N ASP A 255 18.08 3.63 -28.03
CA ASP A 255 17.49 2.57 -28.90
C ASP A 255 16.17 1.99 -28.31
N ILE A 256 15.72 2.47 -27.15
CA ILE A 256 14.52 1.99 -26.49
C ILE A 256 13.32 2.79 -26.99
N THR A 257 12.28 2.08 -27.42
CA THR A 257 10.99 2.66 -27.80
C THR A 257 9.86 1.94 -27.05
N LEU A 258 8.99 2.72 -26.43
CA LEU A 258 7.84 2.27 -25.68
C LEU A 258 6.55 2.87 -26.26
N HIS A 259 5.45 2.15 -26.17
CA HIS A 259 4.14 2.60 -26.64
C HIS A 259 3.09 2.30 -25.57
N GLN A 260 2.20 3.28 -25.29
CA GLN A 260 1.09 3.09 -24.37
C GLN A 260 -0.20 3.64 -24.97
N ILE A 261 -1.25 2.85 -24.90
CA ILE A 261 -2.59 3.29 -25.27
C ILE A 261 -3.17 4.10 -24.10
N VAL A 262 -3.67 5.29 -24.40
CA VAL A 262 -4.32 6.18 -23.44
C VAL A 262 -5.78 6.34 -23.81
N LYS A 263 -6.66 6.05 -22.87
CA LYS A 263 -8.09 6.33 -22.98
C LYS A 263 -8.44 7.35 -21.89
N VAL A 264 -8.95 8.50 -22.31
CA VAL A 264 -9.45 9.53 -21.39
C VAL A 264 -10.98 9.48 -21.41
N GLU A 265 -11.57 9.29 -20.25
CA GLU A 265 -13.00 9.38 -20.00
C GLU A 265 -13.21 10.22 -18.74
N ALA A 266 -14.03 11.26 -18.80
CA ALA A 266 -14.31 12.11 -17.66
C ALA A 266 -15.76 12.56 -17.69
N PRO A 267 -16.45 12.59 -16.55
CA PRO A 267 -17.72 13.27 -16.42
C PRO A 267 -17.51 14.79 -16.41
N GLU A 268 -18.57 15.54 -16.67
CA GLU A 268 -18.51 17.01 -16.65
C GLU A 268 -18.39 17.57 -15.22
N HIS A 269 -18.86 16.81 -14.21
CA HIS A 269 -18.84 17.22 -12.81
C HIS A 269 -18.79 16.00 -11.86
N THR A 270 -18.44 16.25 -10.61
CA THR A 270 -18.45 15.26 -9.51
C THR A 270 -19.31 15.80 -8.33
N PRO A 271 -20.08 14.95 -7.56
CA PRO A 271 -20.31 13.53 -7.84
C PRO A 271 -21.13 13.31 -9.11
N TYR A 272 -20.81 12.25 -9.85
CA TYR A 272 -21.50 11.85 -11.06
C TYR A 272 -22.52 10.77 -10.76
N LEU A 273 -23.81 11.01 -11.08
CA LEU A 273 -24.85 10.01 -10.92
C LEU A 273 -24.64 8.88 -11.96
N TRP A 274 -24.07 7.77 -11.50
CA TRP A 274 -23.75 6.63 -12.35
C TRP A 274 -24.95 5.68 -12.55
N GLU A 275 -25.77 5.50 -11.51
CA GLU A 275 -26.91 4.58 -11.53
C GLU A 275 -28.04 5.12 -10.65
N ASN A 276 -29.21 5.36 -11.24
CA ASN A 276 -30.39 5.83 -10.52
C ASN A 276 -31.26 4.70 -9.96
N MET A 277 -30.92 3.44 -10.25
CA MET A 277 -31.59 2.24 -9.77
C MET A 277 -33.06 2.09 -10.17
N ILE A 278 -33.65 2.99 -10.97
CA ILE A 278 -35.09 2.97 -11.31
C ILE A 278 -35.39 1.83 -12.28
N ALA A 279 -34.49 1.54 -13.21
CA ALA A 279 -34.65 0.49 -14.22
C ALA A 279 -33.56 -0.58 -14.04
N ILE A 280 -33.70 -1.41 -13.01
CA ILE A 280 -32.71 -2.46 -12.70
C ILE A 280 -32.67 -3.61 -13.72
N ASP A 281 -33.69 -3.76 -14.53
CA ASP A 281 -33.95 -4.94 -15.38
C ASP A 281 -32.86 -5.22 -16.42
N ASN A 282 -32.10 -4.21 -16.83
CA ASN A 282 -31.10 -4.34 -17.89
C ASN A 282 -29.68 -4.57 -17.37
N ARG A 283 -29.41 -4.23 -16.12
CA ARG A 283 -28.06 -4.27 -15.54
C ARG A 283 -27.98 -5.21 -14.34
N TRP A 284 -29.05 -5.30 -13.55
CA TRP A 284 -29.06 -5.99 -12.27
C TRP A 284 -29.97 -7.20 -12.27
N THR A 285 -29.51 -8.28 -11.65
CA THR A 285 -30.34 -9.44 -11.33
C THR A 285 -30.62 -9.45 -9.84
N MET A 286 -31.90 -9.34 -9.46
CA MET A 286 -32.31 -9.37 -8.06
C MET A 286 -32.51 -10.81 -7.58
N LYS A 287 -31.88 -11.17 -6.45
CA LYS A 287 -32.04 -12.46 -5.78
C LYS A 287 -32.44 -12.26 -4.32
N THR A 288 -33.31 -13.12 -3.83
CA THR A 288 -33.73 -13.14 -2.43
C THR A 288 -33.47 -14.51 -1.81
N THR A 289 -33.31 -14.57 -0.49
CA THR A 289 -33.09 -15.85 0.23
C THR A 289 -34.30 -16.77 0.21
N THR A 290 -35.47 -16.28 -0.11
CA THR A 290 -36.70 -17.07 -0.13
C THR A 290 -37.67 -16.58 -1.18
N SER A 291 -38.34 -17.49 -1.87
CA SER A 291 -39.43 -17.19 -2.82
C SER A 291 -40.71 -16.72 -2.13
N LYS A 292 -40.78 -16.74 -0.80
CA LYS A 292 -41.96 -16.30 -0.05
C LYS A 292 -42.00 -14.78 0.15
N TRP A 293 -40.91 -14.10 -0.05
CA TRP A 293 -40.87 -12.65 0.00
C TRP A 293 -41.32 -12.08 -1.34
N ASN A 294 -42.17 -11.07 -1.27
CA ASN A 294 -42.43 -10.24 -2.42
C ASN A 294 -41.46 -9.07 -2.37
N THR A 295 -40.57 -8.98 -3.37
CA THR A 295 -39.56 -7.94 -3.49
C THR A 295 -39.61 -7.35 -4.89
N SER A 296 -39.48 -6.04 -4.99
CA SER A 296 -39.41 -5.34 -6.28
C SER A 296 -38.61 -4.06 -6.18
N PHE A 297 -38.13 -3.60 -7.32
CA PHE A 297 -37.60 -2.25 -7.49
C PHE A 297 -38.50 -1.53 -8.49
N ALA A 298 -38.91 -0.32 -8.15
CA ALA A 298 -39.68 0.54 -9.04
C ALA A 298 -39.48 2.01 -8.66
N ALA A 299 -39.84 2.92 -9.56
CA ALA A 299 -39.91 4.34 -9.21
C ALA A 299 -41.08 4.56 -8.24
N ASN A 300 -40.84 5.31 -7.18
CA ASN A 300 -41.86 5.78 -6.26
C ASN A 300 -42.57 7.05 -6.80
N SER A 301 -43.50 7.63 -6.01
CA SER A 301 -44.21 8.86 -6.37
C SER A 301 -43.31 10.08 -6.55
N ASP A 302 -42.14 10.08 -5.94
CA ASP A 302 -41.15 11.18 -5.96
C ASP A 302 -40.11 11.01 -7.08
N GLY A 303 -40.26 9.92 -7.88
CA GLY A 303 -39.35 9.60 -8.98
C GLY A 303 -38.04 8.98 -8.57
N LEU A 304 -37.90 8.58 -7.29
CA LEU A 304 -36.73 7.85 -6.78
C LEU A 304 -36.94 6.35 -6.95
N ALA A 305 -35.85 5.60 -7.08
CA ALA A 305 -35.91 4.15 -6.95
C ALA A 305 -36.34 3.75 -5.55
N GLU A 306 -37.15 2.70 -5.46
CA GLU A 306 -37.65 2.16 -4.20
C GLU A 306 -37.44 0.65 -4.17
N LEU A 307 -36.69 0.15 -3.20
CA LEU A 307 -36.66 -1.26 -2.88
C LEU A 307 -37.85 -1.59 -1.97
N TYR A 308 -38.82 -2.33 -2.52
CA TYR A 308 -39.93 -2.89 -1.77
C TYR A 308 -39.59 -4.29 -1.25
N VAL A 309 -39.85 -4.54 0.03
CA VAL A 309 -39.67 -5.86 0.66
C VAL A 309 -40.87 -6.17 1.57
N ASN A 310 -41.66 -7.18 1.24
CA ASN A 310 -42.62 -7.77 2.17
C ASN A 310 -41.89 -8.85 3.00
N TYR A 311 -41.42 -8.48 4.18
CA TYR A 311 -40.60 -9.36 5.03
C TYR A 311 -41.46 -10.32 5.86
N THR A 312 -41.30 -11.62 5.63
CA THR A 312 -42.03 -12.67 6.36
C THR A 312 -41.17 -13.47 7.33
N GLY A 313 -39.89 -13.06 7.52
CA GLY A 313 -38.92 -13.74 8.35
C GLY A 313 -38.05 -14.72 7.54
N GLY A 314 -37.03 -15.26 8.16
CA GLY A 314 -36.10 -16.20 7.54
C GLY A 314 -34.81 -16.37 8.32
N ARG A 315 -33.96 -17.35 7.90
CA ARG A 315 -32.61 -17.53 8.43
C ARG A 315 -31.62 -16.82 7.51
N ALA A 316 -30.79 -15.93 8.07
CA ALA A 316 -29.84 -15.12 7.35
C ALA A 316 -30.46 -14.40 6.11
N PRO A 317 -31.57 -13.62 6.32
CA PRO A 317 -32.34 -13.06 5.24
C PRO A 317 -31.57 -11.96 4.51
N HIS A 318 -31.68 -11.93 3.15
CA HIS A 318 -31.07 -10.88 2.34
C HIS A 318 -31.75 -10.71 0.98
N VAL A 319 -31.56 -9.52 0.42
CA VAL A 319 -31.83 -9.19 -0.99
C VAL A 319 -30.47 -8.86 -1.62
N THR A 320 -30.16 -9.45 -2.77
CA THR A 320 -28.91 -9.17 -3.49
C THR A 320 -29.24 -8.71 -4.90
N LEU A 321 -28.67 -7.59 -5.29
CA LEU A 321 -28.57 -7.13 -6.67
C LEU A 321 -27.22 -7.58 -7.20
N GLU A 322 -27.22 -8.46 -8.19
CA GLU A 322 -25.99 -8.90 -8.86
C GLU A 322 -25.87 -8.21 -10.21
N ALA A 323 -24.69 -7.74 -10.52
CA ALA A 323 -24.32 -7.15 -11.79
C ALA A 323 -22.88 -7.50 -12.14
N ASP A 324 -22.51 -7.29 -13.39
CA ASP A 324 -21.12 -7.24 -13.83
C ASP A 324 -20.95 -5.91 -14.58
N SER A 325 -20.91 -4.84 -13.81
CA SER A 325 -21.00 -3.48 -14.32
C SER A 325 -19.75 -2.69 -14.03
N LEU A 326 -19.08 -2.25 -15.10
CA LEU A 326 -17.94 -1.35 -15.01
C LEU A 326 -18.39 0.02 -14.50
N LEU A 327 -17.70 0.53 -13.49
CA LEU A 327 -17.82 1.92 -13.10
C LEU A 327 -17.27 2.80 -14.23
N TYR A 328 -17.86 4.00 -14.37
CA TYR A 328 -17.44 4.92 -15.42
C TYR A 328 -16.09 5.54 -15.11
N SER A 329 -15.13 5.42 -16.03
CA SER A 329 -13.79 5.99 -15.92
C SER A 329 -12.99 5.55 -14.67
N THR A 330 -12.35 6.51 -13.98
CA THR A 330 -11.43 6.32 -12.85
C THR A 330 -11.92 7.04 -11.59
N PRO A 331 -13.08 6.68 -11.04
CA PRO A 331 -13.53 7.27 -9.78
C PRO A 331 -12.63 6.81 -8.64
N TYR A 332 -12.31 7.70 -7.70
CA TYR A 332 -11.58 7.34 -6.49
C TYR A 332 -12.49 6.80 -5.39
N ALA A 333 -13.79 7.07 -5.49
CA ALA A 333 -14.79 6.57 -4.54
C ALA A 333 -16.16 6.42 -5.20
N MET A 334 -17.03 5.61 -4.57
CA MET A 334 -18.45 5.57 -4.85
C MET A 334 -19.26 5.91 -3.60
N GLU A 335 -20.47 6.45 -3.79
CA GLU A 335 -21.41 6.81 -2.75
C GLU A 335 -22.81 6.29 -3.11
N MET A 336 -23.44 5.53 -2.22
CA MET A 336 -24.85 5.15 -2.36
C MET A 336 -25.68 5.98 -1.40
N ARG A 337 -26.72 6.64 -1.90
CA ARG A 337 -27.66 7.46 -1.13
C ARG A 337 -29.01 6.76 -1.04
N LEU A 338 -29.47 6.57 0.18
CA LEU A 338 -30.74 5.90 0.47
C LEU A 338 -31.33 6.33 1.81
N THR A 339 -32.60 6.00 2.02
CA THR A 339 -33.24 6.17 3.34
C THR A 339 -33.69 4.80 3.88
N PRO A 340 -32.92 4.15 4.77
CA PRO A 340 -33.27 2.86 5.35
C PRO A 340 -34.53 2.97 6.21
N GLN A 341 -35.60 2.28 5.84
CA GLN A 341 -36.84 2.31 6.61
C GLN A 341 -36.82 1.35 7.81
N GLY A 342 -37.06 1.86 8.99
CA GLY A 342 -37.10 1.09 10.23
C GLY A 342 -35.80 0.31 10.46
N GLU A 343 -35.86 -0.79 11.19
CA GLU A 343 -34.72 -1.66 11.49
C GLU A 343 -34.56 -2.82 10.48
N LEU A 344 -35.14 -2.71 9.27
CA LEU A 344 -35.08 -3.82 8.31
C LEU A 344 -33.67 -4.16 7.90
N ILE A 345 -32.88 -3.17 7.48
CA ILE A 345 -31.52 -3.40 6.96
C ILE A 345 -30.51 -3.36 8.10
N GLU A 346 -29.84 -4.49 8.35
CA GLU A 346 -28.76 -4.61 9.33
C GLU A 346 -27.42 -4.09 8.76
N LYS A 347 -27.15 -4.45 7.49
CA LYS A 347 -25.94 -4.04 6.79
C LYS A 347 -26.11 -4.09 5.29
N ILE A 348 -25.34 -3.29 4.57
CA ILE A 348 -25.26 -3.30 3.12
C ILE A 348 -23.81 -3.67 2.74
N ILE A 349 -23.66 -4.67 1.86
CA ILE A 349 -22.35 -5.17 1.44
C ILE A 349 -22.20 -4.91 -0.06
N PHE A 350 -21.18 -4.15 -0.42
CA PHE A 350 -20.78 -3.92 -1.81
C PHE A 350 -19.66 -4.90 -2.16
N THR A 351 -19.79 -5.58 -3.29
CA THR A 351 -18.76 -6.48 -3.80
C THR A 351 -18.19 -5.89 -5.08
N LEU A 352 -16.89 -5.59 -5.06
CA LEU A 352 -16.18 -4.96 -6.16
C LEU A 352 -14.99 -5.82 -6.61
N GLN A 353 -14.52 -5.56 -7.83
CA GLN A 353 -13.37 -6.24 -8.41
C GLN A 353 -12.57 -5.22 -9.23
N ARG A 354 -11.26 -5.18 -9.03
CA ARG A 354 -10.35 -4.32 -9.78
C ARG A 354 -9.81 -5.02 -11.03
N ALA A 355 -9.29 -4.24 -11.98
CA ALA A 355 -8.66 -4.77 -13.19
C ALA A 355 -7.51 -5.74 -12.87
N GLY A 356 -7.40 -6.80 -13.67
CA GLY A 356 -6.32 -7.78 -13.55
C GLY A 356 -6.35 -8.68 -12.32
N ASP A 357 -7.37 -8.56 -11.46
CA ASP A 357 -7.53 -9.34 -10.23
C ASP A 357 -8.82 -10.17 -10.30
N ASN A 358 -8.72 -11.46 -9.98
CA ASN A 358 -9.89 -12.33 -9.86
C ASN A 358 -10.51 -12.28 -8.45
N THR A 359 -9.87 -11.60 -7.51
CA THR A 359 -10.33 -11.46 -6.13
C THR A 359 -11.49 -10.47 -6.07
N LYS A 360 -12.53 -10.83 -5.31
CA LYS A 360 -13.64 -9.94 -5.00
C LYS A 360 -13.40 -9.31 -3.63
N TYR A 361 -13.48 -7.99 -3.59
CA TYR A 361 -13.34 -7.19 -2.39
C TYR A 361 -14.73 -6.80 -1.89
N ALA A 362 -14.94 -6.86 -0.58
CA ALA A 362 -16.22 -6.55 0.03
C ALA A 362 -16.11 -5.37 1.00
N TYR A 363 -16.90 -4.32 0.77
CA TYR A 363 -17.11 -3.26 1.74
C TYR A 363 -18.42 -3.49 2.47
N THR A 364 -18.42 -3.38 3.80
CA THR A 364 -19.62 -3.56 4.63
C THR A 364 -19.96 -2.25 5.33
N ALA A 365 -21.10 -1.68 4.99
CA ALA A 365 -21.70 -0.55 5.69
C ALA A 365 -22.72 -1.02 6.73
N GLN A 366 -22.75 -0.33 7.87
CA GLN A 366 -23.67 -0.54 8.99
C GLN A 366 -23.72 0.71 9.89
N ASN A 367 -24.57 0.71 10.87
CA ASN A 367 -24.68 1.79 11.89
C ASN A 367 -25.22 3.11 11.35
N TRP A 368 -26.28 3.09 10.56
CA TRP A 368 -27.08 4.27 10.20
C TRP A 368 -28.27 4.46 11.16
N VAL A 369 -28.91 5.63 11.08
CA VAL A 369 -30.15 5.92 11.78
C VAL A 369 -31.31 5.52 10.87
N ALA A 370 -32.27 4.76 11.41
CA ALA A 370 -33.45 4.36 10.66
C ALA A 370 -34.30 5.61 10.31
N ASP A 371 -34.93 5.55 9.13
CA ASP A 371 -35.81 6.59 8.60
C ASP A 371 -35.13 7.95 8.32
N GLU A 372 -33.76 7.99 8.35
CA GLU A 372 -33.00 9.18 8.00
C GLU A 372 -32.19 8.96 6.71
N PRO A 373 -32.04 10.02 5.87
CA PRO A 373 -31.16 9.95 4.70
C PRO A 373 -29.75 9.53 5.09
N THR A 374 -29.23 8.55 4.38
CA THR A 374 -27.93 7.94 4.66
C THR A 374 -27.09 7.92 3.40
N ASN A 375 -25.83 8.34 3.52
CA ASN A 375 -24.82 8.28 2.47
C ASN A 375 -23.79 7.23 2.84
N ILE A 376 -23.69 6.19 2.03
CA ILE A 376 -22.69 5.13 2.19
C ILE A 376 -21.56 5.40 1.22
N TYR A 377 -20.40 5.76 1.77
CA TYR A 377 -19.21 6.11 1.01
C TYR A 377 -18.20 4.97 1.02
N VAL A 378 -17.66 4.63 -0.13
CA VAL A 378 -16.66 3.57 -0.32
C VAL A 378 -15.44 4.18 -1.01
N ASP A 379 -14.36 4.36 -0.27
CA ASP A 379 -13.06 4.76 -0.81
C ASP A 379 -12.36 3.56 -1.43
N PHE A 380 -11.89 3.68 -2.66
CA PHE A 380 -11.27 2.57 -3.38
C PHE A 380 -9.82 2.34 -2.98
N ASN A 381 -9.09 3.38 -2.57
CA ASN A 381 -7.73 3.21 -2.04
C ASN A 381 -7.76 2.39 -0.76
N GLU A 382 -8.68 2.71 0.15
CA GLU A 382 -8.89 1.96 1.39
C GLU A 382 -9.35 0.53 1.11
N LEU A 383 -10.37 0.37 0.25
CA LEU A 383 -10.93 -0.94 -0.06
C LEU A 383 -9.92 -1.91 -0.68
N PHE A 384 -9.10 -1.43 -1.60
CA PHE A 384 -8.12 -2.26 -2.31
C PHE A 384 -6.74 -2.28 -1.65
N GLY A 385 -6.53 -1.48 -0.60
CA GLY A 385 -5.24 -1.38 0.10
C GLY A 385 -4.13 -0.82 -0.78
N VAL A 386 -4.43 0.18 -1.60
CA VAL A 386 -3.52 0.85 -2.52
C VAL A 386 -3.57 2.36 -2.31
N GLU A 387 -2.57 3.09 -2.82
CA GLU A 387 -2.54 4.54 -2.79
C GLU A 387 -2.46 5.06 -4.23
N ASP A 388 -3.55 5.66 -4.71
CA ASP A 388 -3.71 6.30 -6.04
C ASP A 388 -3.18 5.46 -7.22
N ASP A 389 -3.45 4.16 -7.21
CA ASP A 389 -2.95 3.23 -8.21
C ASP A 389 -3.88 3.12 -9.43
N HIS A 390 -3.44 3.63 -10.58
CA HIS A 390 -4.18 3.54 -11.84
C HIS A 390 -4.35 2.10 -12.37
N ALA A 391 -3.54 1.14 -11.89
CA ALA A 391 -3.67 -0.26 -12.29
C ALA A 391 -4.93 -0.96 -11.73
N ILE A 392 -5.65 -0.32 -10.82
CA ILE A 392 -6.93 -0.87 -10.32
C ILE A 392 -8.07 -0.70 -11.32
N TYR A 393 -7.94 0.20 -12.29
CA TYR A 393 -9.01 0.50 -13.26
C TYR A 393 -8.94 -0.36 -14.52
N PRO A 394 -10.07 -0.69 -15.11
CA PRO A 394 -11.43 -0.36 -14.68
C PRO A 394 -11.89 -1.18 -13.46
N ILE A 395 -12.82 -0.62 -12.68
CA ILE A 395 -13.41 -1.28 -11.50
C ILE A 395 -14.82 -1.79 -11.87
N ASN A 396 -15.10 -3.04 -11.48
CA ASN A 396 -16.41 -3.65 -11.56
C ASN A 396 -17.14 -3.59 -10.22
N LEU A 397 -18.42 -3.17 -10.22
CA LEU A 397 -19.36 -3.43 -9.14
C LEU A 397 -20.10 -4.74 -9.47
N ASN A 398 -19.84 -5.80 -8.69
CA ASN A 398 -20.38 -7.14 -8.95
C ASN A 398 -21.69 -7.40 -8.21
N ALA A 399 -21.87 -6.85 -7.00
CA ALA A 399 -23.08 -7.05 -6.23
C ALA A 399 -23.29 -5.97 -5.15
N ILE A 400 -24.56 -5.72 -4.82
CA ILE A 400 -25.00 -5.00 -3.63
C ILE A 400 -25.93 -5.92 -2.86
N LYS A 401 -25.56 -6.28 -1.63
CA LYS A 401 -26.35 -7.17 -0.78
C LYS A 401 -26.91 -6.41 0.42
N PHE A 402 -28.22 -6.35 0.51
CA PHE A 402 -28.96 -5.84 1.66
C PHE A 402 -29.22 -7.00 2.63
N SER A 403 -28.50 -7.05 3.74
CA SER A 403 -28.72 -8.03 4.80
C SER A 403 -29.85 -7.54 5.71
N VAL A 404 -30.89 -8.33 5.83
CA VAL A 404 -32.08 -8.01 6.62
C VAL A 404 -31.91 -8.50 8.04
N ALA A 405 -32.22 -7.68 9.04
CA ALA A 405 -32.14 -8.07 10.45
C ALA A 405 -33.17 -9.18 10.74
N THR A 406 -32.73 -10.24 11.41
CA THR A 406 -33.63 -11.32 11.82
C THR A 406 -34.63 -10.88 12.90
N SER A 407 -34.32 -9.80 13.62
CA SER A 407 -35.19 -9.14 14.62
C SER A 407 -36.22 -8.20 14.00
N ALA A 408 -36.10 -7.86 12.71
CA ALA A 408 -37.01 -6.92 12.06
C ALA A 408 -38.48 -7.41 12.14
N ALA A 409 -39.40 -6.48 12.27
CA ALA A 409 -40.83 -6.78 12.24
C ALA A 409 -41.23 -7.39 10.90
N LYS A 410 -42.12 -8.39 10.95
CA LYS A 410 -42.65 -9.02 9.72
C LYS A 410 -43.76 -8.14 9.11
N GLN A 411 -43.35 -7.26 8.22
CA GLN A 411 -44.21 -6.27 7.56
C GLN A 411 -43.66 -5.84 6.22
N GLU A 412 -44.33 -4.94 5.56
CA GLU A 412 -43.87 -4.28 4.33
C GLU A 412 -42.91 -3.14 4.68
N TYR A 413 -41.83 -3.05 3.90
CA TYR A 413 -40.85 -1.97 3.96
C TYR A 413 -40.62 -1.38 2.58
N ARG A 414 -40.35 -0.08 2.55
CA ARG A 414 -40.11 0.69 1.32
C ARG A 414 -38.85 1.53 1.54
N ILE A 415 -37.77 1.23 0.83
CA ILE A 415 -36.48 1.88 1.00
C ILE A 415 -36.20 2.74 -0.22
N PRO A 416 -36.41 4.06 -0.13
CA PRO A 416 -36.05 4.98 -1.19
C PRO A 416 -34.54 5.00 -1.41
N ILE A 417 -34.12 4.97 -2.67
CA ILE A 417 -32.71 5.02 -3.08
C ILE A 417 -32.58 6.15 -4.10
N GLU A 418 -31.75 7.15 -3.79
CA GLU A 418 -31.49 8.26 -4.71
C GLU A 418 -30.61 7.83 -5.88
N GLY A 419 -29.67 6.91 -5.61
CA GLY A 419 -28.79 6.35 -6.61
C GLY A 419 -27.40 6.04 -6.10
N ILE A 420 -26.53 5.67 -7.06
CA ILE A 420 -25.11 5.45 -6.85
C ILE A 420 -24.35 6.54 -7.60
N TYR A 421 -23.51 7.25 -6.87
CA TYR A 421 -22.69 8.36 -7.34
C TYR A 421 -21.22 7.97 -7.35
N LEU A 422 -20.48 8.48 -8.32
CA LEU A 422 -19.03 8.29 -8.43
C LEU A 422 -18.32 9.62 -8.23
N HIS A 423 -17.21 9.58 -7.50
CA HIS A 423 -16.39 10.75 -7.17
C HIS A 423 -15.07 10.70 -7.94
N TYR A 424 -14.66 11.85 -8.51
CA TYR A 424 -13.49 11.98 -9.37
C TYR A 424 -12.54 13.06 -8.87
N LYS A 425 -11.23 12.83 -8.99
CA LYS A 425 -10.21 13.85 -8.72
C LYS A 425 -10.14 14.83 -9.88
N GLY A 426 -9.90 16.11 -9.57
CA GLY A 426 -9.67 17.17 -10.57
C GLY A 426 -10.88 17.54 -11.43
N ILE A 427 -12.03 16.89 -11.29
CA ILE A 427 -13.28 17.26 -11.96
C ILE A 427 -13.98 18.34 -11.14
N PRO A 428 -14.56 19.40 -11.77
CA PRO A 428 -15.32 20.41 -11.03
C PRO A 428 -16.43 19.76 -10.19
N GLY A 429 -16.43 20.00 -8.90
CA GLY A 429 -17.49 19.58 -7.99
C GLY A 429 -18.67 20.55 -8.09
N GLN A 430 -19.89 20.05 -8.06
CA GLN A 430 -21.00 20.87 -7.61
C GLN A 430 -20.70 21.15 -6.12
N THR A 431 -20.46 22.41 -5.78
CA THR A 431 -20.58 22.86 -4.40
C THR A 431 -22.05 22.73 -4.02
N THR A 432 -22.47 21.51 -3.64
CA THR A 432 -23.58 21.43 -2.72
C THR A 432 -23.03 22.03 -1.43
N ASP A 433 -23.64 23.09 -0.93
CA ASP A 433 -23.46 23.62 0.41
C ASP A 433 -23.97 22.61 1.49
N VAL A 434 -23.69 21.36 1.28
CA VAL A 434 -23.54 20.36 2.33
C VAL A 434 -22.03 20.37 2.61
N GLU A 435 -21.61 21.30 3.47
CA GLU A 435 -20.43 21.02 4.27
C GLU A 435 -20.53 19.57 4.69
N ASN A 436 -19.60 18.75 4.19
CA ASN A 436 -19.31 17.47 4.81
C ASN A 436 -18.88 17.79 6.24
N THR A 437 -19.87 17.86 7.12
CA THR A 437 -19.67 17.79 8.57
C THR A 437 -19.42 16.33 8.98
N THR A 438 -18.55 15.60 8.30
CA THR A 438 -17.49 14.94 9.01
C THR A 438 -16.51 16.06 9.40
N GLN A 439 -16.97 16.99 10.24
CA GLN A 439 -16.09 17.52 11.23
C GLN A 439 -15.45 16.31 11.90
N HIS A 440 -14.23 15.97 11.49
CA HIS A 440 -13.25 15.60 12.47
C HIS A 440 -13.23 16.79 13.41
N SER A 441 -14.15 16.80 14.37
CA SER A 441 -14.02 17.64 15.52
C SER A 441 -12.72 17.15 16.13
N THR A 442 -11.66 17.91 15.90
CA THR A 442 -10.35 17.66 16.47
C THR A 442 -10.56 17.69 17.97
N ALA A 443 -10.76 16.51 18.54
CA ALA A 443 -10.81 16.38 19.97
C ALA A 443 -9.38 16.58 20.45
N GLU A 444 -9.10 17.71 21.06
CA GLU A 444 -7.81 17.95 21.68
C GLU A 444 -7.73 17.12 22.96
N LYS A 445 -6.66 16.35 23.08
CA LYS A 445 -6.35 15.60 24.30
C LYS A 445 -5.32 16.40 25.10
N MET A 446 -5.66 16.76 26.31
CA MET A 446 -4.80 17.54 27.21
C MET A 446 -4.67 16.84 28.57
N LEU A 447 -3.46 16.91 29.15
CA LEU A 447 -3.23 16.49 30.54
C LEU A 447 -3.46 17.71 31.45
N HIS A 448 -4.48 17.65 32.31
CA HIS A 448 -4.76 18.69 33.29
C HIS A 448 -4.79 18.07 34.70
N ASN A 449 -3.96 18.60 35.60
CA ASN A 449 -3.79 18.08 36.98
C ASN A 449 -3.56 16.56 37.07
N GLY A 450 -2.80 16.00 36.09
CA GLY A 450 -2.49 14.57 36.04
C GLY A 450 -3.62 13.69 35.50
N GLN A 451 -4.74 14.27 35.05
CA GLN A 451 -5.83 13.55 34.39
C GLN A 451 -5.91 13.90 32.90
N LEU A 452 -6.11 12.89 32.05
CA LEU A 452 -6.34 13.08 30.63
C LEU A 452 -7.79 13.58 30.44
N ILE A 453 -7.93 14.77 29.84
CA ILE A 453 -9.22 15.35 29.44
C ILE A 453 -9.28 15.44 27.91
N ILE A 454 -10.49 15.34 27.37
CA ILE A 454 -10.79 15.44 25.95
C ILE A 454 -11.67 16.68 25.75
N ILE A 455 -11.17 17.64 24.96
CA ILE A 455 -11.91 18.86 24.61
C ILE A 455 -12.52 18.66 23.23
N LYS A 456 -13.82 18.73 23.11
CA LYS A 456 -14.57 18.59 21.85
C LYS A 456 -15.73 19.61 21.84
N ASN A 457 -15.81 20.42 20.78
CA ASN A 457 -16.87 21.43 20.62
C ASN A 457 -17.04 22.35 21.83
N ASN A 458 -15.93 22.86 22.40
CA ASN A 458 -15.89 23.68 23.62
C ASN A 458 -16.43 23.00 24.86
N LYS A 459 -16.57 21.69 24.89
CA LYS A 459 -16.95 20.89 26.04
C LYS A 459 -15.78 20.01 26.46
N ILE A 460 -15.66 19.78 27.76
CA ILE A 460 -14.58 18.99 28.35
C ILE A 460 -15.17 17.66 28.84
N TYR A 461 -14.52 16.55 28.46
CA TYR A 461 -14.91 15.19 28.80
C TYR A 461 -13.77 14.47 29.51
N ASN A 462 -14.10 13.56 30.42
CA ASN A 462 -13.14 12.61 30.98
C ASN A 462 -12.87 11.46 29.99
N ILE A 463 -11.91 10.58 30.29
CA ILE A 463 -11.53 9.42 29.47
C ILE A 463 -12.68 8.42 29.24
N LEU A 464 -13.74 8.46 30.03
CA LEU A 464 -14.93 7.62 29.90
C LEU A 464 -16.03 8.27 29.06
N GLY A 465 -15.77 9.48 28.51
CA GLY A 465 -16.73 10.22 27.67
C GLY A 465 -17.79 11.02 28.48
N HIS A 466 -17.66 11.15 29.81
CA HIS A 466 -18.59 11.96 30.61
C HIS A 466 -18.17 13.43 30.54
N GLU A 467 -19.15 14.32 30.31
CA GLU A 467 -18.94 15.78 30.32
C GLU A 467 -18.59 16.28 31.73
N ILE A 468 -17.51 17.05 31.81
CA ILE A 468 -17.07 17.67 33.07
C ILE A 468 -17.62 19.09 33.09
N THR A 469 -18.55 19.37 34.02
CA THR A 469 -19.25 20.67 34.15
C THR A 469 -18.60 21.61 35.14
N GLU A 470 -17.52 21.23 35.81
CA GLU A 470 -16.83 22.13 36.74
C GLU A 470 -15.97 23.14 35.99
N LYS A 471 -16.13 24.43 36.32
CA LYS A 471 -15.30 25.52 35.81
C LYS A 471 -13.90 25.40 36.39
N TYR A 472 -12.94 25.15 35.53
CA TYR A 472 -11.51 25.27 35.84
C TYR A 472 -11.00 26.69 35.57
#